data_f3975a27df018eb6e02920da09d59f7c
#
_entry.id   f3975a27df018eb6e02920da09d59f7c
#
_cell.length_a   1.000
_cell.length_b   1.000
_cell.length_c   1.000
_cell.angle_alpha   90.00
_cell.angle_beta   90.00
_cell.angle_gamma   90.00
#
_symmetry.space_group_name_H-M   'P 1'
#
loop_
_entity.id
_entity.type
_entity.pdbx_description
1 polymer ?
#
loop_
_entity_poly.entity_id
_entity_poly.type
_entity_poly.pdbx_seq_one_letter_code
_entity_poly.pdbx_strand_id
1 'polypeptide(L)'
;MKKVIFIGKSGCGKTSLCQKLQGEEVRYKKTQSIELYVDSIDTPGEYLENRAYYSALITMAVEANIIALVQECGDTISKLPPGFAATFGRKVIGIITKVDKENCDFSIRIIEEQLKAAGVSEIFKVSVYSGDGIDKLKEHFT
;
A
#
# COMPACT_ATOMS: atom_id res chain seq x y z
N MET A 1 -13.29 9.25 -8.32
CA MET A 1 -12.51 8.03 -8.48
C MET A 1 -11.03 8.27 -8.30
N LYS A 2 -10.37 7.41 -7.54
CA LYS A 2 -8.98 7.65 -7.16
C LYS A 2 -8.07 6.60 -7.78
N LYS A 3 -6.98 7.05 -8.36
CA LYS A 3 -5.92 6.17 -8.81
C LYS A 3 -4.94 5.97 -7.66
N VAL A 4 -4.70 4.71 -7.32
CA VAL A 4 -3.84 4.33 -6.19
C VAL A 4 -2.67 3.52 -6.71
N ILE A 5 -1.47 3.88 -6.26
CA ILE A 5 -0.26 3.14 -6.61
C ILE A 5 0.27 2.48 -5.34
N PHE A 6 0.51 1.18 -5.40
CA PHE A 6 1.02 0.39 -4.30
C PHE A 6 2.52 0.16 -4.45
N ILE A 7 3.27 0.52 -3.43
CA ILE A 7 4.73 0.39 -3.42
C ILE A 7 5.13 -0.44 -2.20
N GLY A 8 5.94 -1.46 -2.42
CA GLY A 8 6.43 -2.31 -1.34
C GLY A 8 7.29 -3.43 -1.86
N LYS A 9 7.85 -4.23 -0.96
CA LYS A 9 8.67 -5.37 -1.33
C LYS A 9 7.87 -6.40 -2.11
N SER A 10 8.56 -7.12 -2.97
CA SER A 10 8.00 -8.31 -3.61
C SER A 10 7.56 -9.30 -2.52
N GLY A 11 6.38 -9.87 -2.68
CA GLY A 11 5.83 -10.84 -1.72
C GLY A 11 5.13 -10.23 -0.51
N CYS A 12 5.03 -8.90 -0.40
CA CYS A 12 4.35 -8.27 0.74
C CYS A 12 2.82 -8.31 0.62
N GLY A 13 2.28 -8.85 -0.47
CA GLY A 13 0.84 -8.97 -0.64
C GLY A 13 0.19 -7.90 -1.50
N LYS A 14 0.97 -7.06 -2.20
CA LYS A 14 0.43 -6.02 -3.08
C LYS A 14 -0.51 -6.58 -4.14
N THR A 15 -0.05 -7.61 -4.84
CA THR A 15 -0.83 -8.21 -5.92
C THR A 15 -2.13 -8.79 -5.41
N SER A 16 -2.07 -9.53 -4.30
CA SER A 16 -3.27 -10.11 -3.69
C SER A 16 -4.25 -9.03 -3.23
N LEU A 17 -3.73 -7.96 -2.64
CA LEU A 17 -4.55 -6.84 -2.20
C LEU A 17 -5.22 -6.15 -3.39
N CYS A 18 -4.48 -5.90 -4.45
CA CYS A 18 -5.02 -5.30 -5.66
C CYS A 18 -6.10 -6.17 -6.29
N GLN A 19 -5.87 -7.47 -6.36
CA GLN A 19 -6.86 -8.41 -6.89
C GLN A 19 -8.15 -8.39 -6.06
N LYS A 20 -8.02 -8.35 -4.75
CA LYS A 20 -9.18 -8.30 -3.86
C LYS A 20 -10.01 -7.03 -4.10
N LEU A 21 -9.34 -5.89 -4.17
CA LEU A 21 -9.99 -4.62 -4.41
C LEU A 21 -10.62 -4.55 -5.81
N GLN A 22 -9.88 -4.97 -6.83
CA GLN A 22 -10.36 -4.95 -8.22
C GLN A 22 -11.48 -5.96 -8.45
N GLY A 23 -11.38 -7.14 -7.85
CA GLY A 23 -12.41 -8.16 -7.97
C GLY A 23 -13.75 -7.68 -7.47
N GLU A 24 -13.77 -6.96 -6.37
CA GLU A 24 -15.00 -6.39 -5.82
C GLU A 24 -15.52 -5.25 -6.70
N GLU A 25 -14.63 -4.41 -7.22
CA GLU A 25 -15.01 -3.32 -8.13
C GLU A 25 -15.55 -3.84 -9.45
N VAL A 26 -15.02 -4.94 -9.96
CA VAL A 26 -15.55 -5.56 -11.18
C VAL A 26 -17.01 -5.95 -11.00
N ARG A 27 -17.39 -6.46 -9.83
CA ARG A 27 -18.78 -6.76 -9.53
C ARG A 27 -19.64 -5.50 -9.57
N TYR A 28 -19.15 -4.43 -8.98
CA TYR A 28 -19.84 -3.14 -8.99
C TYR A 28 -19.99 -2.58 -10.39
N LYS A 29 -18.94 -2.68 -11.20
CA LYS A 29 -18.97 -2.17 -12.57
C LYS A 29 -20.08 -2.78 -13.41
N LYS A 30 -20.39 -4.02 -13.18
CA LYS A 30 -21.51 -4.67 -13.90
C LYS A 30 -22.85 -4.03 -13.60
N THR A 31 -22.95 -3.28 -12.50
CA THR A 31 -24.21 -2.72 -12.06
C THR A 31 -24.23 -1.19 -12.02
N GLN A 32 -23.09 -0.55 -11.72
CA GLN A 32 -23.06 0.88 -11.41
C GLN A 32 -22.01 1.67 -12.16
N SER A 33 -21.20 1.05 -12.99
CA SER A 33 -20.14 1.72 -13.73
C SER A 33 -19.15 2.48 -12.86
N ILE A 34 -18.92 2.01 -11.64
CA ILE A 34 -17.91 2.58 -10.76
C ILE A 34 -16.53 2.14 -11.23
N GLU A 35 -15.61 3.09 -11.29
CA GLU A 35 -14.26 2.81 -11.73
C GLU A 35 -13.27 3.13 -10.62
N LEU A 36 -12.50 2.15 -10.20
CA LEU A 36 -11.39 2.31 -9.29
C LEU A 36 -10.13 1.85 -10.01
N TYR A 37 -9.23 2.79 -10.27
CA TYR A 37 -7.94 2.44 -10.86
C TYR A 37 -6.96 2.07 -9.76
N VAL A 38 -6.55 0.81 -9.75
CA VAL A 38 -5.54 0.33 -8.82
C VAL A 38 -4.38 -0.17 -9.67
N ASP A 39 -3.30 0.59 -9.71
CA ASP A 39 -2.07 0.18 -10.35
C ASP A 39 -1.15 -0.41 -9.29
N SER A 40 -0.74 -1.65 -9.52
CA SER A 40 0.20 -2.32 -8.64
C SER A 40 1.60 -2.16 -9.23
N ILE A 41 2.48 -1.51 -8.48
CA ILE A 41 3.89 -1.50 -8.82
C ILE A 41 4.52 -2.63 -8.01
N ASP A 42 4.86 -3.71 -8.70
CA ASP A 42 5.57 -4.82 -8.07
C ASP A 42 7.05 -4.48 -8.05
N THR A 43 7.43 -3.63 -7.10
CA THR A 43 8.80 -3.17 -7.01
C THR A 43 9.65 -4.20 -6.27
N PRO A 44 10.74 -4.66 -6.89
CA PRO A 44 11.73 -5.43 -6.15
C PRO A 44 12.25 -4.60 -4.97
N GLY A 45 12.69 -5.25 -3.91
CA GLY A 45 13.23 -4.55 -2.76
C GLY A 45 14.31 -3.55 -3.13
N GLU A 46 15.06 -3.83 -4.18
CA GLU A 46 16.11 -2.95 -4.69
C GLU A 46 15.60 -1.57 -5.12
N TYR A 47 14.33 -1.43 -5.50
CA TYR A 47 13.77 -0.13 -5.87
C TYR A 47 13.71 0.82 -4.66
N LEU A 48 13.56 0.28 -3.47
CA LEU A 48 13.57 1.06 -2.24
C LEU A 48 14.98 1.29 -1.70
N GLU A 49 15.92 0.41 -2.05
CA GLU A 49 17.29 0.49 -1.60
C GLU A 49 18.17 1.37 -2.48
N ASN A 50 17.84 1.47 -3.76
CA ASN A 50 18.68 2.18 -4.74
C ASN A 50 17.98 3.45 -5.20
N ARG A 51 18.59 4.59 -4.90
CA ARG A 51 18.06 5.90 -5.28
C ARG A 51 17.86 6.08 -6.78
N ALA A 52 18.56 5.31 -7.60
CA ALA A 52 18.40 5.39 -9.05
C ALA A 52 16.98 5.05 -9.48
N TYR A 53 16.27 4.22 -8.70
CA TYR A 53 14.89 3.85 -9.01
C TYR A 53 13.86 4.81 -8.43
N TYR A 54 14.27 5.71 -7.54
CA TYR A 54 13.33 6.67 -6.94
C TYR A 54 12.72 7.60 -7.99
N SER A 55 13.50 7.99 -8.99
CA SER A 55 12.98 8.83 -10.06
C SER A 55 11.84 8.16 -10.81
N ALA A 56 11.96 6.85 -11.06
CA ALA A 56 10.91 6.09 -11.70
C ALA A 56 9.64 6.05 -10.84
N LEU A 57 9.79 5.81 -9.54
CA LEU A 57 8.65 5.81 -8.62
C LEU A 57 7.97 7.18 -8.56
N ILE A 58 8.75 8.24 -8.50
CA ILE A 58 8.22 9.61 -8.46
C ILE A 58 7.46 9.93 -9.74
N THR A 59 8.02 9.53 -10.90
CA THR A 59 7.36 9.75 -12.19
C THR A 59 6.02 9.02 -12.26
N MET A 60 5.98 7.78 -11.80
CA MET A 60 4.74 7.01 -11.78
C MET A 60 3.71 7.61 -10.82
N ALA A 61 4.19 8.17 -9.73
CA ALA A 61 3.31 8.77 -8.71
C ALA A 61 2.64 10.06 -9.16
N VAL A 62 3.16 10.74 -10.17
CA VAL A 62 2.58 12.00 -10.66
C VAL A 62 1.13 11.85 -11.06
N GLU A 63 0.76 10.71 -11.62
CA GLU A 63 -0.61 10.45 -12.08
C GLU A 63 -1.51 9.86 -10.99
N ALA A 64 -0.97 9.56 -9.82
CA ALA A 64 -1.73 8.96 -8.75
C ALA A 64 -2.39 9.99 -7.86
N ASN A 65 -3.54 9.64 -7.30
CA ASN A 65 -4.20 10.43 -6.26
C ASN A 65 -3.66 10.05 -4.88
N ILE A 66 -3.36 8.76 -4.68
CA ILE A 66 -2.88 8.22 -3.41
C ILE A 66 -1.73 7.27 -3.67
N ILE A 67 -0.69 7.37 -2.85
CA ILE A 67 0.42 6.41 -2.84
C ILE A 67 0.24 5.55 -1.58
N ALA A 68 0.26 4.24 -1.74
CA ALA A 68 0.15 3.32 -0.62
C ALA A 68 1.47 2.57 -0.43
N LEU A 69 2.10 2.78 0.72
CA LEU A 69 3.33 2.07 1.09
C LEU A 69 2.92 0.81 1.83
N VAL A 70 3.24 -0.35 1.27
CA VAL A 70 2.78 -1.65 1.76
C VAL A 70 3.92 -2.40 2.44
N GLN A 71 3.67 -2.88 3.64
CA GLN A 71 4.63 -3.70 4.39
C GLN A 71 3.87 -4.84 5.05
N GLU A 72 4.40 -6.07 4.98
CA GLU A 72 3.71 -7.20 5.59
C GLU A 72 4.01 -7.29 7.07
N CYS A 73 3.02 -7.76 7.83
CA CYS A 73 3.18 -8.09 9.23
C CYS A 73 4.28 -9.15 9.38
N GLY A 74 5.19 -8.92 10.30
CA GLY A 74 6.32 -9.81 10.50
C GLY A 74 7.62 -9.35 9.85
N ASP A 75 7.53 -8.50 8.83
CA ASP A 75 8.72 -7.95 8.18
C ASP A 75 9.05 -6.59 8.80
N THR A 76 9.91 -6.62 9.81
CA THR A 76 10.30 -5.41 10.54
C THR A 76 11.53 -4.72 9.94
N ILE A 77 12.06 -5.23 8.84
CA ILE A 77 13.20 -4.60 8.17
C ILE A 77 12.67 -3.63 7.12
N SER A 78 12.67 -2.35 7.47
CA SER A 78 12.17 -1.32 6.56
C SER A 78 13.22 -0.91 5.55
N LYS A 79 12.80 -0.76 4.30
CA LYS A 79 13.61 -0.17 3.23
C LYS A 79 13.23 1.27 2.97
N LEU A 80 12.30 1.82 3.76
CA LEU A 80 11.78 3.17 3.58
C LEU A 80 12.65 4.17 4.34
N PRO A 81 13.29 5.13 3.66
CA PRO A 81 14.03 6.15 4.38
C PRO A 81 13.08 7.10 5.10
N PRO A 82 13.53 7.72 6.20
CA PRO A 82 12.73 8.74 6.87
C PRO A 82 12.32 9.85 5.89
N GLY A 83 11.05 10.26 5.98
CA GLY A 83 10.54 11.32 5.10
C GLY A 83 10.29 10.90 3.66
N PHE A 84 10.33 9.62 3.36
CA PHE A 84 10.16 9.10 2.00
C PHE A 84 8.88 9.61 1.34
N ALA A 85 7.79 9.68 2.11
CA ALA A 85 6.49 10.10 1.59
C ALA A 85 6.52 11.54 1.03
N ALA A 86 7.36 12.41 1.58
CA ALA A 86 7.44 13.80 1.14
C ALA A 86 7.94 13.94 -0.30
N THR A 87 8.63 12.93 -0.83
CA THR A 87 9.19 13.00 -2.18
C THR A 87 8.13 12.94 -3.27
N PHE A 88 6.93 12.46 -2.94
CA PHE A 88 5.90 12.23 -3.96
C PHE A 88 4.99 13.44 -4.21
N GLY A 89 4.87 14.35 -3.26
CA GLY A 89 3.96 15.47 -3.40
C GLY A 89 2.49 15.06 -3.50
N ARG A 90 2.14 13.86 -3.04
CA ARG A 90 0.80 13.30 -3.06
C ARG A 90 0.45 12.78 -1.68
N LYS A 91 -0.84 12.47 -1.45
CA LYS A 91 -1.24 11.82 -0.22
C LYS A 91 -0.62 10.43 -0.17
N VAL A 92 0.06 10.11 0.92
CA VAL A 92 0.70 8.80 1.10
C VAL A 92 0.14 8.15 2.34
N ILE A 93 -0.33 6.93 2.18
CA ILE A 93 -0.84 6.12 3.29
C ILE A 93 0.05 4.90 3.48
N GLY A 94 -0.04 4.28 4.64
CA GLY A 94 0.63 3.02 4.93
C GLY A 94 -0.38 1.89 5.01
N ILE A 95 -0.01 0.72 4.51
CA ILE A 95 -0.83 -0.48 4.62
C ILE A 95 0.02 -1.59 5.19
N ILE A 96 -0.44 -2.19 6.30
CA ILE A 96 0.18 -3.36 6.88
C ILE A 96 -0.67 -4.56 6.49
N THR A 97 -0.07 -5.48 5.72
CA THR A 97 -0.78 -6.66 5.21
C THR A 97 -0.56 -7.87 6.12
N LYS A 98 -1.38 -8.89 5.90
CA LYS A 98 -1.25 -10.19 6.55
C LYS A 98 -1.37 -10.11 8.08
N VAL A 99 -2.23 -9.20 8.56
CA VAL A 99 -2.40 -9.00 10.01
C VAL A 99 -3.10 -10.16 10.71
N ASP A 100 -3.61 -11.13 9.93
CA ASP A 100 -4.17 -12.37 10.46
C ASP A 100 -3.12 -13.37 10.97
N LYS A 101 -1.84 -13.12 10.69
CA LYS A 101 -0.78 -13.99 11.18
C LYS A 101 -0.70 -13.94 12.70
N GLU A 102 -0.38 -15.10 13.30
CA GLU A 102 -0.21 -15.20 14.74
C GLU A 102 1.00 -14.37 15.20
N ASN A 103 0.89 -13.83 16.41
CA ASN A 103 1.98 -13.10 17.07
C ASN A 103 2.47 -11.86 16.32
N CYS A 104 1.55 -11.17 15.64
CA CYS A 104 1.89 -9.99 14.86
C CYS A 104 1.93 -8.69 15.67
N ASP A 105 1.38 -8.64 16.88
CA ASP A 105 1.19 -7.39 17.61
C ASP A 105 2.47 -6.58 17.78
N PHE A 106 3.56 -7.26 18.13
CA PHE A 106 4.85 -6.59 18.33
C PHE A 106 5.40 -6.04 17.02
N SER A 107 5.35 -6.83 15.95
CA SER A 107 5.84 -6.38 14.65
C SER A 107 4.99 -5.27 14.07
N ILE A 108 3.68 -5.29 14.30
CA ILE A 108 2.79 -4.23 13.85
C ILE A 108 3.20 -2.89 14.45
N ARG A 109 3.53 -2.85 15.74
CA ARG A 109 3.97 -1.60 16.39
C ARG A 109 5.25 -1.07 15.76
N ILE A 110 6.21 -1.93 15.49
CA ILE A 110 7.46 -1.55 14.85
C ILE A 110 7.19 -0.99 13.45
N ILE A 111 6.35 -1.67 12.69
CA ILE A 111 6.01 -1.26 11.33
C ILE A 111 5.25 0.07 11.32
N GLU A 112 4.32 0.26 12.26
CA GLU A 112 3.62 1.53 12.40
C GLU A 112 4.59 2.69 12.61
N GLU A 113 5.59 2.51 13.47
CA GLU A 113 6.61 3.52 13.71
C GLU A 113 7.44 3.80 12.47
N GLN A 114 7.80 2.73 11.74
CA GLN A 114 8.56 2.88 10.50
C GLN A 114 7.77 3.65 9.43
N LEU A 115 6.49 3.34 9.28
CA LEU A 115 5.63 4.02 8.32
C LEU A 115 5.42 5.48 8.72
N LYS A 116 5.23 5.75 9.99
CA LYS A 116 5.13 7.14 10.49
C LYS A 116 6.40 7.92 10.22
N ALA A 117 7.56 7.31 10.43
CA ALA A 117 8.85 7.94 10.14
C ALA A 117 9.01 8.22 8.65
N ALA A 118 8.44 7.38 7.79
CA ALA A 118 8.43 7.62 6.35
C ALA A 118 7.49 8.76 5.94
N GLY A 119 6.56 9.15 6.81
CA GLY A 119 5.71 10.31 6.57
C GLY A 119 4.30 10.03 6.10
N VAL A 120 3.79 8.80 6.31
CA VAL A 120 2.42 8.48 5.90
C VAL A 120 1.41 9.24 6.75
N SER A 121 0.27 9.60 6.15
CA SER A 121 -0.78 10.34 6.83
C SER A 121 -1.71 9.44 7.64
N GLU A 122 -1.93 8.21 7.17
CA GLU A 122 -2.80 7.22 7.82
C GLU A 122 -2.21 5.84 7.60
N ILE A 123 -2.57 4.90 8.50
CA ILE A 123 -2.13 3.51 8.41
C ILE A 123 -3.36 2.61 8.45
N PHE A 124 -3.43 1.67 7.52
CA PHE A 124 -4.49 0.66 7.45
C PHE A 124 -3.89 -0.72 7.71
N LYS A 125 -4.56 -1.50 8.54
CA LYS A 125 -4.16 -2.87 8.85
C LYS A 125 -5.15 -3.80 8.16
N VAL A 126 -4.66 -4.65 7.27
CA VAL A 126 -5.53 -5.46 6.43
C VAL A 126 -5.09 -6.91 6.38
N SER A 127 -6.05 -7.78 6.10
CA SER A 127 -5.80 -9.16 5.73
C SER A 127 -6.70 -9.50 4.55
N VAL A 128 -6.09 -9.83 3.42
CA VAL A 128 -6.84 -10.29 2.26
C VAL A 128 -7.50 -11.63 2.56
N TYR A 129 -6.85 -12.44 3.38
CA TYR A 129 -7.32 -13.77 3.71
C TYR A 129 -8.57 -13.73 4.60
N SER A 130 -8.56 -12.93 5.67
CA SER A 130 -9.69 -12.83 6.60
C SER A 130 -10.69 -11.75 6.20
N GLY A 131 -10.28 -10.81 5.36
CA GLY A 131 -11.11 -9.66 5.00
C GLY A 131 -10.99 -8.47 5.94
N ASP A 132 -10.20 -8.58 7.01
CA ASP A 132 -10.05 -7.49 7.98
C ASP A 132 -9.49 -6.23 7.32
N GLY A 133 -10.12 -5.10 7.61
CA GLY A 133 -9.67 -3.78 7.16
C GLY A 133 -9.91 -3.46 5.70
N ILE A 134 -10.34 -4.43 4.90
CA ILE A 134 -10.53 -4.23 3.46
C ILE A 134 -11.64 -3.21 3.18
N ASP A 135 -12.74 -3.28 3.89
CA ASP A 135 -13.86 -2.35 3.67
C ASP A 135 -13.47 -0.91 3.98
N LYS A 136 -12.72 -0.69 5.05
CA LYS A 136 -12.23 0.64 5.40
C LYS A 136 -11.30 1.18 4.35
N LEU A 137 -10.44 0.33 3.82
CA LEU A 137 -9.51 0.71 2.76
C LEU A 137 -10.26 1.09 1.48
N LYS A 138 -11.28 0.32 1.13
CA LYS A 138 -12.11 0.62 -0.04
C LYS A 138 -12.82 1.96 0.12
N GLU A 139 -13.40 2.23 1.28
CA GLU A 139 -14.04 3.52 1.55
C GLU A 139 -13.06 4.68 1.37
N HIS A 140 -11.83 4.48 1.79
CA HIS A 140 -10.81 5.52 1.66
C HIS A 140 -10.49 5.82 0.19
N PHE A 141 -10.55 4.81 -0.67
CA PHE A 141 -10.23 4.94 -2.08
C PHE A 141 -11.39 5.44 -2.93
N THR A 142 -12.57 5.38 -2.42
CA THR A 142 -13.75 5.89 -3.11
C THR A 142 -14.13 7.29 -2.59
#